data_f093d7958b1b266a6fdf643a28401fd8
#
_entry.id   f093d7958b1b266a6fdf643a28401fd8
#
_cell.length_a   1.000
_cell.length_b   1.000
_cell.length_c   1.000
_cell.angle_alpha   90.00
_cell.angle_beta   90.00
_cell.angle_gamma   90.00
#
_symmetry.space_group_name_H-M   'P 1'
#
loop_
_entity.id
_entity.type
_entity.pdbx_description
1 polymer ?
#
loop_
_entity_poly.entity_id
_entity_poly.type
_entity_poly.pdbx_seq_one_letter_code
_entity_poly.pdbx_strand_id
1 'polypeptide(L)'
;VKKKGLIVAIFFGTIMLTSLAAGVLLNNTPSPSENTEVTLTGTPADNFPDAQRAQFCGSGDAKSTTFVKEYTIPTVCTNPLAIVTDYNGNVWFAQTNTGKLAKFDPNTASFTEFDNPIWPKNGRSMMWGIDYSPDGSLWFTDESYDSVWKFSTQDEKYQRIGYPSEGDSLPQKLKVDGSQIVINDFTGNKITFLDPTQSNDNLRYLSLPSPVNGSVTGDFAIDTDNNVWYTNWVFQQGGILIKFDQEGYRNSVAIFSGTLSVLDYIEIFQLPFELLTPNGIAVSDGMIWLADTSSSSIFNFDPVTQQFTQYVTSDPKISTYGNSTGIIKSPISRPYWIEPNSAGQLVFNEQTANSIAILDPKSESLVEYMIPSKNPSWGDCAPDSDCGLAQIFDFAIHNDKIWFTEWVENNIGVVDTSIALPFGIELDSKDVSLVPGESKNLSFTISPQQDLSDVSLILSNPYNFLDVTSNVSDSFQLDPGVPSSMEVTITASDDAIPGKYKILLGAQIEDVSISKFATVTILP
;
A
#
# COMPACT_ATOMS: atom_id res chain seq x y z
N VAL A 1 19.96 23.43 -11.59
CA VAL A 1 19.82 22.00 -11.33
C VAL A 1 19.25 21.79 -9.93
N LYS A 2 19.78 22.44 -8.85
CA LYS A 2 19.30 22.29 -7.45
C LYS A 2 17.82 22.68 -7.18
N LYS A 3 17.21 23.53 -8.02
CA LYS A 3 15.79 23.94 -7.83
C LYS A 3 14.76 22.94 -8.38
N LYS A 4 15.12 22.06 -9.33
CA LYS A 4 14.18 21.11 -9.92
C LYS A 4 14.00 19.86 -9.02
N GLY A 5 15.06 19.37 -8.41
CA GLY A 5 14.97 18.26 -7.44
C GLY A 5 14.15 18.64 -6.21
N LEU A 6 14.35 19.86 -5.69
CA LEU A 6 13.55 20.38 -4.57
C LEU A 6 12.05 20.51 -4.91
N ILE A 7 11.71 20.86 -6.16
CA ILE A 7 10.30 20.94 -6.61
C ILE A 7 9.69 19.54 -6.72
N VAL A 8 10.44 18.55 -7.15
CA VAL A 8 9.97 17.15 -7.24
C VAL A 8 9.84 16.56 -5.84
N ALA A 9 10.82 16.74 -4.95
CA ALA A 9 10.74 16.28 -3.56
C ALA A 9 9.60 16.98 -2.77
N ILE A 10 9.40 18.28 -2.98
CA ILE A 10 8.26 19.03 -2.39
C ILE A 10 6.94 18.54 -2.99
N PHE A 11 6.89 18.22 -4.27
CA PHE A 11 5.66 17.80 -4.93
C PHE A 11 5.28 16.35 -4.57
N PHE A 12 6.25 15.45 -4.40
CA PHE A 12 6.01 14.06 -3.95
C PHE A 12 5.90 13.95 -2.42
N GLY A 13 6.69 14.71 -1.69
CA GLY A 13 6.38 15.00 -0.28
C GLY A 13 4.97 15.56 -0.17
N THR A 14 4.49 16.34 -1.14
CA THR A 14 3.12 16.87 -1.19
C THR A 14 2.12 15.84 -1.68
N ILE A 15 2.44 14.85 -2.50
CA ILE A 15 1.50 13.76 -2.89
C ILE A 15 1.47 12.64 -1.85
N MET A 16 2.58 12.27 -1.27
CA MET A 16 2.60 11.48 -0.02
C MET A 16 2.03 12.28 1.14
N LEU A 17 2.30 13.61 1.21
CA LEU A 17 1.75 14.55 2.18
C LEU A 17 0.39 15.12 1.75
N THR A 18 -0.13 15.02 0.55
CA THR A 18 -1.53 15.37 0.26
C THR A 18 -2.48 14.23 0.58
N SER A 19 -2.04 13.00 0.67
CA SER A 19 -2.68 12.09 1.62
C SER A 19 -2.42 12.49 3.07
N LEU A 20 -1.30 13.13 3.37
CA LEU A 20 -0.87 13.60 4.70
C LEU A 20 -1.20 15.08 4.99
N ALA A 21 -1.37 15.95 4.04
CA ALA A 21 -1.42 17.40 4.25
C ALA A 21 -2.60 18.13 3.62
N ALA A 22 -3.66 17.42 3.24
CA ALA A 22 -4.91 18.11 2.86
C ALA A 22 -5.48 18.98 3.99
N GLY A 23 -5.08 18.74 5.23
CA GLY A 23 -5.49 19.54 6.39
C GLY A 23 -4.51 20.64 6.84
N VAL A 24 -3.23 20.59 6.46
CA VAL A 24 -2.19 21.46 7.11
C VAL A 24 -1.96 22.79 6.38
N LEU A 25 -2.27 22.91 5.09
CA LEU A 25 -1.84 24.07 4.28
C LEU A 25 -2.88 25.18 4.11
N LEU A 26 -4.07 25.10 4.72
CA LEU A 26 -5.11 26.13 4.56
C LEU A 26 -5.40 26.99 5.80
N ASN A 27 -4.70 26.81 6.90
CA ASN A 27 -4.84 27.71 8.05
C ASN A 27 -3.59 28.57 8.22
N ASN A 28 -3.80 29.88 8.06
CA ASN A 28 -2.89 30.98 8.29
C ASN A 28 -1.83 30.68 9.37
N THR A 29 -0.59 30.50 8.94
CA THR A 29 0.54 30.53 9.86
C THR A 29 0.75 31.97 10.33
N PRO A 30 0.75 32.23 11.64
CA PRO A 30 1.29 33.47 12.17
C PRO A 30 2.81 33.49 11.87
N SER A 31 3.32 34.64 11.47
CA SER A 31 4.76 34.86 11.30
C SER A 31 5.51 34.49 12.59
N PRO A 32 6.66 33.78 12.48
CA PRO A 32 7.46 33.46 13.65
C PRO A 32 8.07 34.75 14.22
N SER A 33 7.62 35.16 15.39
CA SER A 33 8.32 36.11 16.23
C SER A 33 9.03 35.33 17.34
N GLU A 34 10.34 35.57 17.40
CA GLU A 34 11.26 35.28 18.49
C GLU A 34 11.69 33.83 18.73
N ASN A 35 13.00 33.60 18.52
CA ASN A 35 13.76 32.43 18.93
C ASN A 35 13.71 32.22 20.46
N THR A 36 12.73 31.51 20.94
CA THR A 36 12.86 30.80 22.20
C THR A 36 13.32 29.38 21.87
N GLU A 37 14.52 28.99 22.27
CA GLU A 37 14.92 27.59 22.30
C GLU A 37 13.94 26.84 23.20
N VAL A 38 12.95 26.20 22.58
CA VAL A 38 12.06 25.29 23.28
C VAL A 38 12.88 24.07 23.66
N THR A 39 13.20 23.92 24.93
CA THR A 39 13.80 22.70 25.46
C THR A 39 12.78 21.59 25.31
N LEU A 40 12.91 20.78 24.25
CA LEU A 40 12.03 19.63 24.02
C LEU A 40 12.29 18.60 25.12
N THR A 41 11.25 18.30 25.91
CA THR A 41 11.27 17.29 26.97
C THR A 41 10.31 16.18 26.64
N GLY A 42 10.61 14.93 27.03
CA GLY A 42 9.76 13.80 26.74
C GLY A 42 9.97 13.17 25.36
N THR A 43 8.95 12.41 24.91
CA THR A 43 8.94 11.82 23.56
C THR A 43 8.61 12.87 22.50
N PRO A 44 8.90 12.64 21.19
CA PRO A 44 8.44 13.53 20.13
C PRO A 44 6.93 13.83 20.18
N ALA A 45 6.12 12.88 20.64
CA ALA A 45 4.70 13.05 20.84
C ALA A 45 4.35 14.18 21.81
N ASP A 46 5.12 14.35 22.88
CA ASP A 46 4.90 15.38 23.90
C ASP A 46 5.19 16.79 23.41
N ASN A 47 5.87 16.91 22.26
CA ASN A 47 6.31 18.19 21.69
C ASN A 47 5.39 18.69 20.57
N PHE A 48 4.34 17.95 20.18
CA PHE A 48 3.32 18.48 19.28
C PHE A 48 2.40 19.47 20.02
N PRO A 49 2.09 20.63 19.43
CA PRO A 49 1.02 21.49 19.94
C PRO A 49 -0.30 20.71 20.00
N ASP A 50 -1.07 20.91 21.07
CA ASP A 50 -2.35 20.19 21.28
C ASP A 50 -3.30 20.29 20.08
N ALA A 51 -3.32 21.44 19.39
CA ALA A 51 -4.12 21.65 18.19
C ALA A 51 -3.69 20.77 16.99
N GLN A 52 -2.47 20.25 16.99
CA GLN A 52 -1.94 19.38 15.93
C GLN A 52 -1.93 17.91 16.34
N ARG A 53 -2.05 17.60 17.64
CA ARG A 53 -2.05 16.21 18.14
C ARG A 53 -3.18 15.39 17.54
N ALA A 54 -4.39 15.92 17.50
CA ALA A 54 -5.55 15.21 16.93
C ALA A 54 -5.37 14.87 15.45
N GLN A 55 -4.47 15.57 14.75
CA GLN A 55 -4.15 15.33 13.36
C GLN A 55 -3.12 14.20 13.17
N PHE A 56 -2.07 14.19 14.00
CA PHE A 56 -0.96 13.23 13.86
C PHE A 56 -0.98 12.11 14.90
N CYS A 57 -1.78 12.27 15.94
CA CYS A 57 -1.89 11.34 17.02
C CYS A 57 -3.36 11.26 17.41
N GLY A 58 -4.05 10.29 16.87
CA GLY A 58 -5.44 10.02 17.23
C GLY A 58 -5.63 9.64 18.69
N SER A 59 -6.84 9.21 19.04
CA SER A 59 -7.21 8.82 20.40
C SER A 59 -6.41 7.61 20.91
N GLY A 60 -5.95 6.76 20.01
CA GLY A 60 -5.35 5.48 20.33
C GLY A 60 -6.35 4.44 20.85
N ASP A 61 -7.66 4.70 20.75
CA ASP A 61 -8.70 3.78 21.17
C ASP A 61 -8.85 2.65 20.15
N ALA A 62 -8.44 1.44 20.55
CA ALA A 62 -8.58 0.26 19.74
C ALA A 62 -10.03 -0.16 19.58
N LYS A 63 -10.45 -0.46 18.36
CA LYS A 63 -11.78 -0.92 18.01
C LYS A 63 -11.75 -2.37 17.54
N SER A 64 -12.91 -2.98 17.36
CA SER A 64 -13.03 -4.32 16.80
C SER A 64 -14.34 -4.44 16.03
N THR A 65 -14.26 -5.13 14.90
CA THR A 65 -15.41 -5.59 14.13
C THR A 65 -15.46 -7.12 14.11
N THR A 66 -16.25 -7.69 13.22
CA THR A 66 -16.24 -9.15 13.04
C THR A 66 -14.90 -9.66 12.56
N PHE A 67 -14.24 -8.95 11.65
CA PHE A 67 -13.03 -9.42 10.95
C PHE A 67 -11.75 -8.73 11.46
N VAL A 68 -11.87 -7.56 12.07
CA VAL A 68 -10.74 -6.71 12.44
C VAL A 68 -10.67 -6.56 13.95
N LYS A 69 -9.47 -6.69 14.50
CA LYS A 69 -9.18 -6.38 15.90
C LYS A 69 -7.96 -5.48 15.99
N GLU A 70 -8.11 -4.38 16.68
CA GLU A 70 -7.04 -3.41 16.93
C GLU A 70 -6.47 -3.55 18.34
N TYR A 71 -5.24 -3.06 18.52
CA TYR A 71 -4.53 -3.06 19.80
C TYR A 71 -3.79 -1.73 19.96
N THR A 72 -4.09 -1.02 21.04
CA THR A 72 -3.47 0.27 21.37
C THR A 72 -2.02 0.09 21.78
N ILE A 73 -1.12 0.84 21.15
CA ILE A 73 0.32 0.85 21.47
C ILE A 73 0.50 1.62 22.80
N PRO A 74 1.27 1.07 23.79
CA PRO A 74 1.40 1.66 25.11
C PRO A 74 2.01 3.07 25.11
N THR A 75 3.04 3.31 24.31
CA THR A 75 3.59 4.66 24.12
C THR A 75 2.66 5.45 23.19
N VAL A 76 2.26 6.63 23.62
CA VAL A 76 1.34 7.48 22.83
C VAL A 76 2.04 8.13 21.65
N CYS A 77 1.32 8.31 20.55
CA CYS A 77 1.76 9.04 19.37
C CYS A 77 3.09 8.53 18.77
N THR A 78 3.23 7.22 18.66
CA THR A 78 4.44 6.60 18.10
C THR A 78 4.50 6.70 16.58
N ASN A 79 3.36 6.94 15.92
CA ASN A 79 3.21 6.87 14.46
C ASN A 79 3.80 5.56 13.90
N PRO A 80 3.19 4.40 14.19
CA PRO A 80 3.69 3.10 13.74
C PRO A 80 3.62 3.01 12.22
N LEU A 81 4.70 2.56 11.55
CA LEU A 81 4.75 2.58 10.10
C LEU A 81 5.07 1.20 9.52
N ALA A 82 6.33 0.85 9.35
CA ALA A 82 6.70 -0.45 8.80
C ALA A 82 6.40 -1.58 9.78
N ILE A 83 5.93 -2.72 9.26
CA ILE A 83 5.50 -3.88 10.04
C ILE A 83 5.95 -5.17 9.38
N VAL A 84 6.35 -6.16 10.19
CA VAL A 84 6.73 -7.50 9.74
C VAL A 84 6.39 -8.54 10.81
N THR A 85 6.25 -9.79 10.42
CA THR A 85 6.12 -10.91 11.37
C THR A 85 7.38 -11.75 11.42
N ASP A 86 7.77 -12.21 12.62
CA ASP A 86 8.83 -13.22 12.75
C ASP A 86 8.29 -14.64 12.50
N TYR A 87 9.18 -15.61 12.44
CA TYR A 87 8.81 -17.03 12.20
C TYR A 87 7.93 -17.66 13.29
N ASN A 88 7.86 -17.03 14.47
CA ASN A 88 6.99 -17.47 15.56
C ASN A 88 5.62 -16.78 15.55
N GLY A 89 5.39 -15.88 14.59
CA GLY A 89 4.17 -15.10 14.46
C GLY A 89 4.09 -13.89 15.39
N ASN A 90 5.18 -13.48 16.06
CA ASN A 90 5.21 -12.18 16.72
C ASN A 90 5.24 -11.08 15.67
N VAL A 91 4.61 -9.97 15.98
CA VAL A 91 4.50 -8.80 15.10
C VAL A 91 5.52 -7.75 15.52
N TRP A 92 6.36 -7.34 14.61
CA TRP A 92 7.36 -6.31 14.83
C TRP A 92 7.04 -5.08 13.99
N PHE A 93 7.15 -3.90 14.58
CA PHE A 93 6.87 -2.66 13.85
C PHE A 93 7.77 -1.51 14.30
N ALA A 94 7.94 -0.56 13.42
CA ALA A 94 8.76 0.63 13.63
C ALA A 94 7.91 1.80 14.14
N GLN A 95 8.38 2.49 15.16
CA GLN A 95 7.75 3.67 15.76
C GLN A 95 8.46 4.94 15.29
N THR A 96 7.93 5.60 14.25
CA THR A 96 8.61 6.68 13.54
C THR A 96 8.89 7.91 14.39
N ASN A 97 8.03 8.22 15.35
CA ASN A 97 8.21 9.38 16.22
C ASN A 97 9.21 9.15 17.37
N THR A 98 9.51 7.91 17.69
CA THR A 98 10.36 7.57 18.84
C THR A 98 11.68 6.93 18.44
N GLY A 99 11.80 6.46 17.21
CA GLY A 99 12.95 5.70 16.72
C GLY A 99 13.10 4.32 17.35
N LYS A 100 12.03 3.81 18.00
CA LYS A 100 12.00 2.48 18.62
C LYS A 100 11.50 1.43 17.64
N LEU A 101 11.85 0.20 17.91
CA LEU A 101 11.12 -0.97 17.45
C LEU A 101 10.19 -1.45 18.58
N ALA A 102 9.06 -2.01 18.20
CA ALA A 102 8.17 -2.68 19.13
C ALA A 102 7.84 -4.08 18.63
N LYS A 103 7.62 -4.98 19.58
CA LYS A 103 7.16 -6.35 19.37
C LYS A 103 5.82 -6.52 20.03
N PHE A 104 4.87 -7.11 19.34
CA PHE A 104 3.60 -7.57 19.87
C PHE A 104 3.53 -9.09 19.82
N ASP A 105 3.20 -9.72 20.93
CA ASP A 105 2.93 -11.15 21.01
C ASP A 105 1.42 -11.40 20.93
N PRO A 106 0.91 -11.97 19.83
CA PRO A 106 -0.52 -12.20 19.64
C PRO A 106 -1.13 -13.19 20.66
N ASN A 107 -0.31 -14.11 21.22
CA ASN A 107 -0.80 -15.12 22.16
C ASN A 107 -1.13 -14.52 23.53
N THR A 108 -0.38 -13.51 23.94
CA THR A 108 -0.54 -12.85 25.24
C THR A 108 -1.15 -11.45 25.14
N ALA A 109 -1.32 -10.96 23.91
CA ALA A 109 -1.72 -9.59 23.58
C ALA A 109 -0.85 -8.53 24.31
N SER A 110 0.45 -8.76 24.36
CA SER A 110 1.39 -7.90 25.07
C SER A 110 2.42 -7.25 24.14
N PHE A 111 2.76 -5.99 24.48
CA PHE A 111 3.78 -5.22 23.77
C PHE A 111 5.11 -5.25 24.54
N THR A 112 6.19 -5.23 23.80
CA THR A 112 7.55 -4.93 24.28
C THR A 112 8.15 -3.88 23.36
N GLU A 113 8.56 -2.75 23.92
CA GLU A 113 9.18 -1.65 23.16
C GLU A 113 10.69 -1.62 23.44
N PHE A 114 11.50 -1.46 22.41
CA PHE A 114 12.97 -1.50 22.47
C PHE A 114 13.52 -0.11 22.22
N ASP A 115 14.07 0.51 23.25
CA ASP A 115 14.75 1.81 23.13
C ASP A 115 15.97 1.75 22.22
N ASN A 116 16.12 2.72 21.33
CA ASN A 116 17.28 2.84 20.48
C ASN A 116 18.25 3.89 21.06
N PRO A 117 19.31 3.46 21.79
CA PRO A 117 20.19 4.39 22.51
C PRO A 117 21.08 5.24 21.60
N ILE A 118 21.17 4.88 20.32
CA ILE A 118 21.94 5.64 19.31
C ILE A 118 21.05 6.43 18.36
N TRP A 119 19.73 6.44 18.59
CA TRP A 119 18.82 7.30 17.85
C TRP A 119 19.11 8.77 18.15
N PRO A 120 19.07 9.66 17.15
CA PRO A 120 19.27 11.09 17.39
C PRO A 120 18.27 11.64 18.41
N LYS A 121 18.78 12.41 19.38
CA LYS A 121 17.93 12.98 20.43
C LYS A 121 16.83 13.85 19.81
N ASN A 122 15.58 13.59 20.18
CA ASN A 122 14.38 14.21 19.60
C ASN A 122 14.25 13.98 18.08
N GLY A 123 14.94 12.98 17.56
CA GLY A 123 14.91 12.65 16.16
C GLY A 123 13.59 11.99 15.76
N ARG A 124 13.12 12.32 14.57
CA ARG A 124 11.98 11.69 13.90
C ARG A 124 12.40 11.29 12.50
N SER A 125 11.92 10.16 12.05
CA SER A 125 12.16 9.73 10.69
C SER A 125 11.04 8.79 10.26
N MET A 126 10.67 8.86 9.01
CA MET A 126 9.81 7.84 8.43
C MET A 126 10.64 6.56 8.25
N MET A 127 10.22 5.48 8.90
CA MET A 127 10.82 4.16 8.80
C MET A 127 9.90 3.27 7.96
N TRP A 128 10.08 3.37 6.63
CA TRP A 128 9.15 2.84 5.64
C TRP A 128 9.23 1.34 5.43
N GLY A 129 10.42 0.77 5.56
CA GLY A 129 10.66 -0.64 5.31
C GLY A 129 11.21 -1.34 6.53
N ILE A 130 10.74 -2.57 6.77
CA ILE A 130 11.27 -3.48 7.77
C ILE A 130 11.19 -4.91 7.24
N ASP A 131 12.19 -5.73 7.53
CA ASP A 131 12.16 -7.15 7.22
C ASP A 131 12.88 -7.98 8.29
N TYR A 132 12.47 -9.24 8.44
CA TYR A 132 12.99 -10.17 9.42
C TYR A 132 13.93 -11.21 8.78
N SER A 133 15.18 -11.19 9.19
CA SER A 133 16.22 -12.05 8.66
C SER A 133 16.24 -13.43 9.36
N PRO A 134 16.65 -14.50 8.65
CA PRO A 134 16.80 -15.83 9.23
C PRO A 134 17.78 -15.92 10.42
N ASP A 135 18.69 -14.97 10.56
CA ASP A 135 19.62 -14.89 11.71
C ASP A 135 18.98 -14.30 12.98
N GLY A 136 17.69 -13.99 12.93
CA GLY A 136 16.98 -13.37 14.05
C GLY A 136 17.20 -11.87 14.17
N SER A 137 17.61 -11.21 13.08
CA SER A 137 17.74 -9.76 13.04
C SER A 137 16.58 -9.10 12.30
N LEU A 138 16.23 -7.91 12.72
CA LEU A 138 15.36 -7.01 11.98
C LEU A 138 16.21 -5.99 11.24
N TRP A 139 15.86 -5.76 9.99
CA TRP A 139 16.45 -4.72 9.17
C TRP A 139 15.38 -3.68 8.85
N PHE A 140 15.69 -2.39 8.96
CA PHE A 140 14.73 -1.34 8.65
C PHE A 140 15.40 -0.10 8.09
N THR A 141 14.64 0.66 7.32
CA THR A 141 15.08 1.90 6.67
C THR A 141 14.75 3.12 7.53
N ASP A 142 15.47 4.19 7.26
CA ASP A 142 15.36 5.48 7.92
C ASP A 142 15.59 6.57 6.86
N GLU A 143 14.55 7.33 6.58
CA GLU A 143 14.56 8.37 5.55
C GLU A 143 15.41 9.58 5.94
N SER A 144 15.23 10.10 7.17
CA SER A 144 15.76 11.40 7.56
C SER A 144 17.25 11.39 7.88
N TYR A 145 17.80 10.23 8.19
CA TYR A 145 19.20 10.08 8.60
C TYR A 145 20.01 9.25 7.61
N ASP A 146 19.47 8.99 6.43
CA ASP A 146 20.12 8.21 5.37
C ASP A 146 20.76 6.93 5.91
N SER A 147 19.95 6.06 6.51
CA SER A 147 20.49 4.89 7.18
C SER A 147 19.64 3.64 6.97
N VAL A 148 20.34 2.52 7.01
CA VAL A 148 19.76 1.19 7.21
C VAL A 148 20.18 0.71 8.59
N TRP A 149 19.24 0.20 9.33
CA TRP A 149 19.45 -0.24 10.68
C TRP A 149 19.32 -1.76 10.77
N LYS A 150 20.15 -2.36 11.59
CA LYS A 150 20.04 -3.75 12.03
C LYS A 150 19.73 -3.79 13.52
N PHE A 151 18.74 -4.58 13.91
CA PHE A 151 18.44 -4.88 15.30
C PHE A 151 18.53 -6.37 15.55
N SER A 152 19.41 -6.80 16.45
CA SER A 152 19.50 -8.20 16.90
C SER A 152 18.42 -8.47 17.95
N THR A 153 17.47 -9.36 17.66
CA THR A 153 16.41 -9.71 18.62
C THR A 153 16.93 -10.54 19.80
N GLN A 154 18.11 -11.16 19.65
CA GLN A 154 18.74 -11.93 20.71
C GLN A 154 19.50 -11.06 21.73
N ASP A 155 20.23 -10.05 21.22
CA ASP A 155 21.09 -9.18 22.04
C ASP A 155 20.43 -7.86 22.39
N GLU A 156 19.29 -7.56 21.76
CA GLU A 156 18.53 -6.30 21.84
C GLU A 156 19.40 -5.08 21.50
N LYS A 157 20.25 -5.23 20.46
CA LYS A 157 21.22 -4.21 20.06
C LYS A 157 20.93 -3.67 18.67
N TYR A 158 21.00 -2.36 18.56
CA TYR A 158 20.93 -1.65 17.30
C TYR A 158 22.31 -1.42 16.70
N GLN A 159 22.40 -1.54 15.39
CA GLN A 159 23.53 -1.14 14.57
C GLN A 159 23.05 -0.23 13.46
N ARG A 160 23.68 0.92 13.30
CA ARG A 160 23.41 1.86 12.21
C ARG A 160 24.42 1.66 11.08
N ILE A 161 23.96 1.62 9.85
CA ILE A 161 24.76 1.53 8.63
C ILE A 161 24.36 2.72 7.75
N GLY A 162 25.32 3.59 7.40
CA GLY A 162 25.05 4.74 6.55
C GLY A 162 24.59 4.27 5.16
N TYR A 163 23.54 4.88 4.63
CA TYR A 163 23.06 4.65 3.28
C TYR A 163 23.75 5.61 2.29
N PRO A 164 24.12 5.18 1.07
CA PRO A 164 24.82 6.03 0.10
C PRO A 164 23.85 7.04 -0.52
N SER A 165 23.55 8.09 0.24
CA SER A 165 22.70 9.19 -0.18
C SER A 165 23.48 10.19 -1.03
N GLU A 166 22.89 10.62 -2.14
CA GLU A 166 23.41 11.69 -3.01
C GLU A 166 22.62 13.00 -2.86
N GLY A 167 21.92 13.15 -1.74
CA GLY A 167 21.25 14.39 -1.33
C GLY A 167 19.75 14.45 -1.55
N ASP A 168 19.15 13.47 -2.24
CA ASP A 168 17.69 13.34 -2.43
C ASP A 168 17.24 11.87 -2.23
N SER A 169 17.93 11.11 -1.40
CA SER A 169 17.60 9.72 -1.12
C SER A 169 16.39 9.57 -0.19
N LEU A 170 15.54 8.61 -0.48
CA LEU A 170 14.45 8.17 0.35
C LEU A 170 14.39 6.64 0.31
N PRO A 171 15.25 5.95 1.11
CA PRO A 171 15.17 4.50 1.22
C PRO A 171 13.84 4.11 1.85
N GLN A 172 13.02 3.39 1.08
CA GLN A 172 11.68 2.98 1.52
C GLN A 172 11.64 1.50 1.90
N LYS A 173 11.05 0.67 1.05
CA LYS A 173 10.97 -0.77 1.28
C LYS A 173 12.36 -1.40 1.28
N LEU A 174 12.51 -2.42 2.07
CA LEU A 174 13.66 -3.31 2.01
C LEU A 174 13.22 -4.76 2.13
N LYS A 175 14.03 -5.66 1.56
CA LYS A 175 13.88 -7.11 1.75
C LYS A 175 15.24 -7.75 1.98
N VAL A 176 15.27 -8.72 2.88
CA VAL A 176 16.42 -9.59 3.11
C VAL A 176 16.41 -10.67 2.03
N ASP A 177 17.39 -10.64 1.14
CA ASP A 177 17.57 -11.63 0.07
C ASP A 177 18.88 -12.40 0.28
N GLY A 178 18.79 -13.56 0.91
CA GLY A 178 19.96 -14.35 1.29
C GLY A 178 20.89 -13.60 2.25
N SER A 179 22.09 -13.25 1.78
CA SER A 179 23.09 -12.50 2.56
C SER A 179 23.09 -11.00 2.29
N GLN A 180 22.25 -10.53 1.39
CA GLN A 180 22.14 -9.10 1.03
C GLN A 180 20.80 -8.51 1.45
N ILE A 181 20.75 -7.19 1.48
CA ILE A 181 19.53 -6.41 1.68
C ILE A 181 19.26 -5.63 0.39
N VAL A 182 18.09 -5.81 -0.17
CA VAL A 182 17.63 -5.06 -1.34
C VAL A 182 16.75 -3.91 -0.86
N ILE A 183 16.95 -2.71 -1.40
CA ILE A 183 16.30 -1.49 -0.94
C ILE A 183 15.90 -0.67 -2.16
N ASN A 184 14.66 -0.20 -2.23
CA ASN A 184 14.32 0.85 -3.18
C ASN A 184 14.63 2.22 -2.58
N ASP A 185 15.25 3.07 -3.38
CA ASP A 185 15.48 4.47 -3.08
C ASP A 185 14.53 5.31 -3.94
N PHE A 186 13.41 5.70 -3.35
CA PHE A 186 12.30 6.31 -4.06
C PHE A 186 12.72 7.58 -4.82
N THR A 187 13.24 8.58 -4.12
CA THR A 187 13.69 9.85 -4.73
C THR A 187 15.12 9.78 -5.26
N GLY A 188 15.97 8.91 -4.68
CA GLY A 188 17.31 8.63 -5.19
C GLY A 188 17.30 7.85 -6.51
N ASN A 189 16.12 7.40 -6.94
CA ASN A 189 15.87 6.84 -8.26
C ASN A 189 16.74 5.63 -8.60
N LYS A 190 16.82 4.68 -7.68
CA LYS A 190 17.63 3.46 -7.82
C LYS A 190 17.12 2.33 -6.94
N ILE A 191 17.50 1.12 -7.29
CA ILE A 191 17.51 -0.04 -6.38
C ILE A 191 18.93 -0.20 -5.85
N THR A 192 19.07 -0.39 -4.56
CA THR A 192 20.37 -0.57 -3.90
C THR A 192 20.45 -1.96 -3.26
N PHE A 193 21.53 -2.65 -3.51
CA PHE A 193 21.88 -3.93 -2.89
C PHE A 193 22.96 -3.67 -1.85
N LEU A 194 22.67 -3.95 -0.60
CA LEU A 194 23.59 -3.83 0.52
C LEU A 194 24.11 -5.21 0.92
N ASP A 195 25.44 -5.41 0.87
CA ASP A 195 26.11 -6.54 1.50
C ASP A 195 26.62 -6.11 2.89
N PRO A 196 25.95 -6.52 3.97
CA PRO A 196 26.31 -6.13 5.32
C PRO A 196 27.62 -6.76 5.83
N THR A 197 28.17 -7.75 5.14
CA THR A 197 29.42 -8.42 5.50
C THR A 197 30.65 -7.60 5.10
N GLN A 198 30.51 -6.67 4.15
CA GLN A 198 31.58 -5.84 3.66
C GLN A 198 31.84 -4.64 4.60
N SER A 199 33.10 -4.41 4.91
CA SER A 199 33.53 -3.21 5.67
C SER A 199 33.91 -2.02 4.78
N ASN A 200 34.18 -2.27 3.50
CA ASN A 200 34.52 -1.24 2.52
C ASN A 200 33.25 -0.76 1.81
N ASP A 201 32.92 0.49 1.90
CA ASP A 201 31.69 1.06 1.33
C ASP A 201 31.61 0.88 -0.20
N ASN A 202 32.72 0.89 -0.92
CA ASN A 202 32.75 0.64 -2.37
C ASN A 202 32.39 -0.80 -2.76
N LEU A 203 32.48 -1.75 -1.83
CA LEU A 203 32.13 -3.16 -2.02
C LEU A 203 30.80 -3.51 -1.32
N ARG A 204 30.37 -2.67 -0.39
CA ARG A 204 29.16 -2.86 0.40
C ARG A 204 27.90 -2.59 -0.40
N TYR A 205 27.94 -1.64 -1.33
CA TYR A 205 26.79 -1.20 -2.08
C TYR A 205 26.93 -1.42 -3.57
N LEU A 206 25.91 -2.04 -4.16
CA LEU A 206 25.69 -2.04 -5.60
C LEU A 206 24.40 -1.24 -5.89
N SER A 207 24.48 -0.23 -6.72
CA SER A 207 23.31 0.55 -7.12
C SER A 207 22.93 0.25 -8.56
N LEU A 208 21.64 0.01 -8.77
CA LEU A 208 21.00 -0.10 -10.07
C LEU A 208 20.22 1.19 -10.33
N PRO A 209 20.81 2.15 -11.05
CA PRO A 209 20.16 3.43 -11.29
C PRO A 209 19.02 3.27 -12.29
N SER A 210 18.01 4.13 -12.17
CA SER A 210 16.95 4.20 -13.18
C SER A 210 17.51 4.62 -14.54
N PRO A 211 17.06 4.00 -15.63
CA PRO A 211 17.36 4.45 -16.98
C PRO A 211 16.58 5.73 -17.37
N VAL A 212 15.63 6.18 -16.56
CA VAL A 212 14.77 7.35 -16.81
C VAL A 212 15.18 8.51 -15.92
N ASN A 213 15.66 9.60 -16.53
CA ASN A 213 16.05 10.80 -15.80
C ASN A 213 14.86 11.51 -15.16
N GLY A 214 14.98 11.86 -13.88
CA GLY A 214 13.97 12.61 -13.12
C GLY A 214 12.73 11.79 -12.76
N SER A 215 12.82 10.46 -12.87
CA SER A 215 11.81 9.54 -12.37
C SER A 215 11.97 9.31 -10.87
N VAL A 216 11.01 8.61 -10.29
CA VAL A 216 11.11 7.99 -8.97
C VAL A 216 11.09 6.48 -9.13
N THR A 217 11.61 5.76 -8.14
CA THR A 217 11.61 4.29 -8.12
C THR A 217 10.56 3.81 -7.12
N GLY A 218 9.59 3.02 -7.61
CA GLY A 218 8.59 2.38 -6.76
C GLY A 218 9.16 1.22 -5.95
N ASP A 219 8.25 0.47 -5.34
CA ASP A 219 8.59 -0.78 -4.66
C ASP A 219 9.22 -1.79 -5.64
N PHE A 220 9.75 -2.87 -5.11
CA PHE A 220 10.32 -3.96 -5.89
C PHE A 220 9.83 -5.32 -5.40
N ALA A 221 9.86 -6.29 -6.29
CA ALA A 221 9.59 -7.68 -5.98
C ALA A 221 10.68 -8.58 -6.58
N ILE A 222 10.96 -9.69 -5.91
CA ILE A 222 11.94 -10.68 -6.37
C ILE A 222 11.17 -11.93 -6.78
N ASP A 223 11.38 -12.39 -8.03
CA ASP A 223 10.71 -13.59 -8.53
C ASP A 223 11.46 -14.87 -8.17
N THR A 224 10.89 -16.02 -8.53
CA THR A 224 11.47 -17.35 -8.25
C THR A 224 12.77 -17.62 -9.00
N ASP A 225 13.02 -16.91 -10.08
CA ASP A 225 14.26 -16.98 -10.86
C ASP A 225 15.29 -15.95 -10.37
N ASN A 226 15.01 -15.30 -9.24
CA ASN A 226 15.86 -14.30 -8.60
C ASN A 226 16.04 -13.01 -9.42
N ASN A 227 15.09 -12.70 -10.32
CA ASN A 227 15.04 -11.39 -10.96
C ASN A 227 14.40 -10.36 -10.04
N VAL A 228 14.89 -9.13 -10.08
CA VAL A 228 14.29 -8.00 -9.36
C VAL A 228 13.42 -7.21 -10.31
N TRP A 229 12.13 -7.16 -10.01
CA TRP A 229 11.14 -6.38 -10.74
C TRP A 229 10.84 -5.09 -9.99
N TYR A 230 10.83 -3.95 -10.67
CA TYR A 230 10.54 -2.65 -10.07
C TYR A 230 10.03 -1.66 -11.11
N THR A 231 9.46 -0.56 -10.65
CA THR A 231 8.92 0.48 -11.52
C THR A 231 9.71 1.77 -11.40
N ASN A 232 9.84 2.48 -12.52
CA ASN A 232 10.27 3.87 -12.54
C ASN A 232 9.22 4.70 -13.28
N TRP A 233 8.82 5.82 -12.73
CA TRP A 233 7.86 6.70 -13.39
C TRP A 233 8.16 8.17 -13.15
N VAL A 234 7.70 9.00 -14.06
CA VAL A 234 7.66 10.45 -13.92
C VAL A 234 6.20 10.86 -13.75
N PHE A 235 5.91 11.60 -12.70
CA PHE A 235 4.56 12.00 -12.36
C PHE A 235 3.81 12.57 -13.57
N GLN A 236 2.61 12.05 -13.87
CA GLN A 236 1.74 12.40 -15.01
C GLN A 236 2.40 12.27 -16.40
N GLN A 237 3.53 11.62 -16.53
CA GLN A 237 4.22 11.43 -17.80
C GLN A 237 4.38 9.96 -18.18
N GLY A 238 3.91 9.05 -17.32
CA GLY A 238 4.04 7.61 -17.50
C GLY A 238 5.34 7.04 -16.91
N GLY A 239 5.54 5.76 -17.11
CA GLY A 239 6.64 5.03 -16.50
C GLY A 239 7.00 3.75 -17.24
N ILE A 240 7.90 3.01 -16.66
CA ILE A 240 8.39 1.73 -17.14
C ILE A 240 8.40 0.70 -16.01
N LEU A 241 8.18 -0.55 -16.36
CA LEU A 241 8.45 -1.71 -15.54
C LEU A 241 9.81 -2.28 -15.96
N ILE A 242 10.64 -2.58 -14.99
CA ILE A 242 12.00 -3.07 -15.22
C ILE A 242 12.15 -4.44 -14.57
N LYS A 243 12.77 -5.36 -15.32
CA LYS A 243 13.25 -6.63 -14.81
C LYS A 243 14.78 -6.61 -14.82
N PHE A 244 15.40 -6.86 -13.70
CA PHE A 244 16.86 -7.00 -13.56
C PHE A 244 17.23 -8.46 -13.35
N ASP A 245 18.02 -9.03 -14.29
CA ASP A 245 18.61 -10.37 -14.17
C ASP A 245 19.80 -10.34 -13.19
N GLN A 246 19.49 -10.50 -11.92
CA GLN A 246 20.46 -10.46 -10.84
C GLN A 246 21.47 -11.61 -10.91
N GLU A 247 21.01 -12.80 -11.28
CA GLU A 247 21.86 -13.99 -11.36
C GLU A 247 22.82 -13.92 -12.54
N GLY A 248 22.32 -13.53 -13.73
CA GLY A 248 23.14 -13.31 -14.92
C GLY A 248 24.23 -12.27 -14.70
N TYR A 249 23.89 -11.16 -14.01
CA TYR A 249 24.87 -10.15 -13.62
C TYR A 249 25.96 -10.70 -12.70
N ARG A 250 25.59 -11.38 -11.60
CA ARG A 250 26.54 -11.98 -10.64
C ARG A 250 27.47 -12.99 -11.29
N ASN A 251 26.92 -13.88 -12.12
CA ASN A 251 27.69 -14.88 -12.86
C ASN A 251 28.70 -14.23 -13.80
N SER A 252 28.32 -13.15 -14.48
CA SER A 252 29.20 -12.42 -15.38
C SER A 252 30.31 -11.67 -14.63
N VAL A 253 30.01 -11.04 -13.50
CA VAL A 253 31.02 -10.39 -12.64
C VAL A 253 32.05 -11.40 -12.12
N ALA A 254 31.64 -12.62 -11.81
CA ALA A 254 32.53 -13.67 -11.32
C ALA A 254 33.55 -14.17 -12.38
N ILE A 255 33.24 -14.01 -13.65
CA ILE A 255 34.06 -14.56 -14.78
C ILE A 255 34.82 -13.45 -15.50
N PHE A 256 34.25 -12.25 -15.59
CA PHE A 256 34.75 -11.16 -16.42
C PHE A 256 35.66 -10.22 -15.63
N SER A 257 36.86 -9.95 -16.17
CA SER A 257 37.87 -9.10 -15.51
C SER A 257 37.77 -7.61 -15.85
N GLY A 258 36.75 -7.21 -16.62
CA GLY A 258 36.49 -5.84 -17.04
C GLY A 258 35.38 -5.16 -16.23
N THR A 259 35.05 -3.92 -16.59
CA THR A 259 33.88 -3.21 -16.04
C THR A 259 32.62 -3.67 -16.77
N LEU A 260 31.66 -4.22 -16.02
CA LEU A 260 30.32 -4.56 -16.53
C LEU A 260 29.34 -3.46 -16.13
N SER A 261 28.44 -3.12 -17.03
CA SER A 261 27.32 -2.24 -16.71
C SER A 261 26.15 -3.07 -16.16
N VAL A 262 25.60 -2.70 -15.03
CA VAL A 262 24.36 -3.33 -14.49
C VAL A 262 23.19 -3.15 -15.46
N LEU A 263 23.20 -2.09 -16.26
CA LEU A 263 22.15 -1.79 -17.25
C LEU A 263 22.14 -2.75 -18.45
N ASP A 264 23.21 -3.55 -18.65
CA ASP A 264 23.23 -4.58 -19.68
C ASP A 264 22.40 -5.82 -19.30
N TYR A 265 21.92 -5.88 -18.05
CA TYR A 265 21.15 -6.99 -17.46
C TYR A 265 19.71 -6.62 -17.14
N ILE A 266 19.18 -5.55 -17.71
CA ILE A 266 17.79 -5.14 -17.52
C ILE A 266 16.97 -5.36 -18.80
N GLU A 267 15.70 -5.73 -18.59
CA GLU A 267 14.64 -5.67 -19.59
C GLU A 267 13.66 -4.57 -19.22
N ILE A 268 13.17 -3.82 -20.21
CA ILE A 268 12.30 -2.65 -19.98
C ILE A 268 10.97 -2.87 -20.70
N PHE A 269 9.86 -2.67 -19.98
CA PHE A 269 8.50 -2.74 -20.49
C PHE A 269 7.80 -1.40 -20.27
N GLN A 270 7.13 -0.89 -21.31
CA GLN A 270 6.37 0.35 -21.19
C GLN A 270 5.10 0.13 -20.39
N LEU A 271 4.85 0.96 -19.37
CA LEU A 271 3.60 0.94 -18.62
C LEU A 271 2.45 1.53 -19.46
N PRO A 272 1.20 1.03 -19.29
CA PRO A 272 0.03 1.60 -19.93
C PRO A 272 -0.22 3.03 -19.42
N PHE A 273 -0.87 3.84 -20.25
CA PHE A 273 -1.11 5.25 -19.96
C PHE A 273 -2.01 5.47 -18.73
N GLU A 274 -2.89 4.53 -18.45
CA GLU A 274 -3.83 4.55 -17.33
C GLU A 274 -3.14 4.30 -15.97
N LEU A 275 -1.96 3.70 -15.96
CA LEU A 275 -1.18 3.40 -14.76
C LEU A 275 -0.25 4.58 -14.45
N LEU A 276 -0.65 5.41 -13.50
CA LEU A 276 -0.02 6.70 -13.24
C LEU A 276 1.02 6.69 -12.12
N THR A 277 0.78 5.92 -11.07
CA THR A 277 1.62 5.92 -9.85
C THR A 277 1.78 4.50 -9.29
N PRO A 278 2.55 3.63 -9.99
CA PRO A 278 2.75 2.23 -9.60
C PRO A 278 3.68 2.11 -8.38
N ASN A 279 3.17 2.39 -7.20
CA ASN A 279 3.97 2.33 -5.97
C ASN A 279 4.26 0.89 -5.52
N GLY A 280 3.23 0.06 -5.42
CA GLY A 280 3.37 -1.32 -4.95
C GLY A 280 3.57 -2.29 -6.11
N ILE A 281 4.37 -3.32 -5.89
CA ILE A 281 4.62 -4.39 -6.85
C ILE A 281 4.69 -5.75 -6.16
N ALA A 282 4.11 -6.76 -6.78
CA ALA A 282 4.18 -8.15 -6.32
C ALA A 282 4.39 -9.11 -7.49
N VAL A 283 4.97 -10.26 -7.21
CA VAL A 283 5.05 -11.39 -8.15
C VAL A 283 4.21 -12.54 -7.59
N SER A 284 3.25 -13.01 -8.35
CA SER A 284 2.42 -14.15 -8.00
C SER A 284 2.10 -15.00 -9.22
N ASP A 285 2.32 -16.31 -9.14
CA ASP A 285 2.07 -17.29 -10.22
C ASP A 285 2.71 -16.88 -11.58
N GLY A 286 3.91 -16.26 -11.53
CA GLY A 286 4.66 -15.79 -12.71
C GLY A 286 4.14 -14.50 -13.33
N MET A 287 3.13 -13.89 -12.75
CA MET A 287 2.56 -12.60 -13.14
C MET A 287 3.09 -11.48 -12.27
N ILE A 288 3.21 -10.27 -12.83
CA ILE A 288 3.60 -9.07 -12.10
C ILE A 288 2.36 -8.23 -11.82
N TRP A 289 2.17 -7.86 -10.57
CA TRP A 289 1.03 -7.09 -10.11
C TRP A 289 1.48 -5.73 -9.61
N LEU A 290 0.78 -4.68 -10.03
CA LEU A 290 1.12 -3.29 -9.75
C LEU A 290 -0.07 -2.58 -9.10
N ALA A 291 0.15 -1.93 -7.96
CA ALA A 291 -0.86 -1.09 -7.30
C ALA A 291 -0.71 0.36 -7.74
N ASP A 292 -1.78 0.95 -8.30
CA ASP A 292 -1.79 2.35 -8.73
C ASP A 292 -2.37 3.27 -7.64
N THR A 293 -1.51 3.96 -6.94
CA THR A 293 -1.91 4.88 -5.86
C THR A 293 -2.66 6.14 -6.35
N SER A 294 -2.68 6.41 -7.64
CA SER A 294 -3.43 7.53 -8.23
C SER A 294 -4.84 7.16 -8.70
N SER A 295 -5.25 5.92 -8.52
CA SER A 295 -6.55 5.42 -8.96
C SER A 295 -7.13 4.40 -7.96
N SER A 296 -8.26 3.78 -8.30
CA SER A 296 -8.82 2.60 -7.64
C SER A 296 -8.48 1.36 -8.46
N SER A 297 -7.19 1.14 -8.79
CA SER A 297 -6.84 0.06 -9.72
C SER A 297 -5.59 -0.71 -9.32
N ILE A 298 -5.63 -2.00 -9.63
CA ILE A 298 -4.49 -2.92 -9.65
C ILE A 298 -4.29 -3.36 -11.10
N PHE A 299 -3.05 -3.42 -11.54
CA PHE A 299 -2.71 -3.89 -12.88
C PHE A 299 -1.95 -5.21 -12.80
N ASN A 300 -2.32 -6.13 -13.67
CA ASN A 300 -1.61 -7.37 -13.90
C ASN A 300 -0.80 -7.26 -15.19
N PHE A 301 0.45 -7.67 -15.18
CA PHE A 301 1.32 -7.79 -16.35
C PHE A 301 1.73 -9.24 -16.55
N ASP A 302 1.48 -9.77 -17.74
CA ASP A 302 1.96 -11.07 -18.17
C ASP A 302 3.31 -10.93 -18.89
N PRO A 303 4.43 -11.39 -18.30
CA PRO A 303 5.75 -11.25 -18.94
C PRO A 303 5.89 -12.01 -20.26
N VAL A 304 5.08 -13.04 -20.50
CA VAL A 304 5.13 -13.86 -21.72
C VAL A 304 4.45 -13.17 -22.88
N THR A 305 3.25 -12.65 -22.67
CA THR A 305 2.46 -11.96 -23.71
C THR A 305 2.74 -10.45 -23.76
N GLN A 306 3.36 -9.91 -22.72
CA GLN A 306 3.63 -8.49 -22.50
C GLN A 306 2.35 -7.65 -22.50
N GLN A 307 1.23 -8.23 -22.03
CA GLN A 307 -0.05 -7.56 -21.95
C GLN A 307 -0.37 -7.15 -20.51
N PHE A 308 -1.00 -5.99 -20.37
CA PHE A 308 -1.55 -5.51 -19.10
C PHE A 308 -3.06 -5.77 -19.04
N THR A 309 -3.54 -6.09 -17.84
CA THR A 309 -4.96 -6.16 -17.51
C THR A 309 -5.22 -5.30 -16.30
N GLN A 310 -6.19 -4.38 -16.38
CA GLN A 310 -6.62 -3.53 -15.28
C GLN A 310 -7.73 -4.20 -14.49
N TYR A 311 -7.59 -4.20 -13.17
CA TYR A 311 -8.60 -4.61 -12.19
C TYR A 311 -8.97 -3.39 -11.35
N VAL A 312 -10.25 -3.08 -11.25
CA VAL A 312 -10.75 -1.98 -10.42
C VAL A 312 -11.10 -2.49 -9.03
N THR A 313 -10.92 -1.66 -8.01
CA THR A 313 -11.42 -1.91 -6.65
C THR A 313 -12.72 -1.18 -6.38
N SER A 314 -13.30 -1.35 -5.20
CA SER A 314 -14.52 -0.63 -4.82
C SER A 314 -14.25 0.85 -4.60
N ASP A 315 -15.24 1.69 -4.89
CA ASP A 315 -15.17 3.10 -4.53
C ASP A 315 -15.24 3.27 -3.01
N PRO A 316 -14.44 4.19 -2.42
CA PRO A 316 -14.48 4.48 -0.99
C PRO A 316 -15.87 4.93 -0.55
N LYS A 317 -16.32 4.44 0.61
CA LYS A 317 -17.60 4.87 1.19
C LYS A 317 -17.53 6.34 1.63
N ILE A 318 -18.59 7.10 1.35
CA ILE A 318 -18.74 8.47 1.87
C ILE A 318 -18.68 8.51 3.40
N SER A 319 -19.23 7.50 4.07
CA SER A 319 -19.17 7.35 5.54
C SER A 319 -17.75 7.10 6.08
N THR A 320 -16.79 6.74 5.24
CA THR A 320 -15.38 6.56 5.61
C THR A 320 -14.56 7.74 5.15
N TYR A 321 -14.57 8.01 3.85
CA TYR A 321 -13.76 9.06 3.25
C TYR A 321 -14.33 10.47 3.43
N GLY A 322 -15.67 10.59 3.42
CA GLY A 322 -16.37 11.87 3.44
C GLY A 322 -16.72 12.37 2.04
N ASN A 323 -17.42 13.52 2.00
CA ASN A 323 -17.83 14.19 0.76
C ASN A 323 -17.85 15.72 0.89
N SER A 324 -17.13 16.26 1.85
CA SER A 324 -17.01 17.71 1.98
C SER A 324 -16.12 18.28 0.87
N THR A 325 -15.84 19.55 0.91
CA THR A 325 -15.17 20.27 -0.20
C THR A 325 -13.65 20.08 -0.24
N GLY A 326 -13.16 18.91 0.07
CA GLY A 326 -11.74 18.60 0.12
C GLY A 326 -11.00 18.68 -1.21
N ILE A 327 -9.72 18.38 -1.16
CA ILE A 327 -8.82 18.45 -2.31
C ILE A 327 -9.14 17.34 -3.32
N ILE A 328 -9.50 16.16 -2.83
CA ILE A 328 -9.85 15.02 -3.69
C ILE A 328 -11.34 15.14 -4.06
N LYS A 329 -11.59 15.50 -5.30
CA LYS A 329 -12.94 15.70 -5.83
C LYS A 329 -13.63 14.40 -6.26
N SER A 330 -12.85 13.38 -6.59
CA SER A 330 -13.32 12.06 -6.99
C SER A 330 -12.72 11.06 -6.03
N PRO A 331 -13.53 10.38 -5.21
CA PRO A 331 -13.01 9.36 -4.30
C PRO A 331 -12.36 8.22 -5.09
N ILE A 332 -11.16 7.83 -4.67
CA ILE A 332 -10.41 6.69 -5.18
C ILE A 332 -9.93 5.87 -3.99
N SER A 333 -9.83 4.56 -4.12
CA SER A 333 -9.42 3.69 -3.01
C SER A 333 -7.95 3.83 -2.64
N ARG A 334 -7.10 4.16 -3.60
CA ARG A 334 -5.65 4.31 -3.47
C ARG A 334 -4.94 3.06 -2.96
N PRO A 335 -4.90 1.97 -3.75
CA PRO A 335 -4.06 0.81 -3.45
C PRO A 335 -2.59 1.26 -3.34
N TYR A 336 -1.87 0.74 -2.31
CA TYR A 336 -0.52 1.24 -2.04
C TYR A 336 0.52 0.12 -2.09
N TRP A 337 0.71 -0.66 -1.02
CA TRP A 337 1.56 -1.86 -1.05
C TRP A 337 0.75 -3.08 -1.45
N ILE A 338 1.39 -4.04 -2.08
CA ILE A 338 0.79 -5.29 -2.51
C ILE A 338 1.78 -6.44 -2.31
N GLU A 339 1.31 -7.54 -1.72
CA GLU A 339 2.12 -8.73 -1.48
C GLU A 339 1.28 -10.00 -1.71
N PRO A 340 1.87 -11.10 -2.22
CA PRO A 340 1.16 -12.36 -2.33
C PRO A 340 1.12 -13.08 -0.99
N ASN A 341 -0.01 -13.72 -0.66
CA ASN A 341 -0.07 -14.70 0.41
C ASN A 341 0.36 -16.10 -0.08
N SER A 342 0.44 -17.06 0.83
CA SER A 342 0.85 -18.44 0.52
C SER A 342 -0.07 -19.18 -0.47
N ALA A 343 -1.30 -18.72 -0.69
CA ALA A 343 -2.25 -19.25 -1.66
C ALA A 343 -2.12 -18.62 -3.06
N GLY A 344 -1.25 -17.61 -3.20
CA GLY A 344 -1.08 -16.83 -4.42
C GLY A 344 -2.12 -15.73 -4.61
N GLN A 345 -2.93 -15.45 -3.59
CA GLN A 345 -3.83 -14.30 -3.57
C GLN A 345 -3.03 -13.04 -3.23
N LEU A 346 -3.47 -11.91 -3.73
CA LEU A 346 -2.82 -10.63 -3.56
C LEU A 346 -3.48 -9.86 -2.42
N VAL A 347 -2.70 -9.57 -1.40
CA VAL A 347 -3.10 -8.70 -0.28
C VAL A 347 -2.57 -7.31 -0.55
N PHE A 348 -3.39 -6.29 -0.35
CA PHE A 348 -2.97 -4.90 -0.46
C PHE A 348 -3.77 -4.00 0.49
N ASN A 349 -3.18 -2.86 0.83
CA ASN A 349 -3.86 -1.83 1.60
C ASN A 349 -4.43 -0.76 0.68
N GLU A 350 -5.60 -0.24 1.03
CA GLU A 350 -6.26 0.85 0.33
C GLU A 350 -6.37 2.06 1.25
N GLN A 351 -5.54 3.05 1.01
CA GLN A 351 -5.36 4.18 1.94
C GLN A 351 -6.63 5.00 2.13
N THR A 352 -7.35 5.35 1.05
CA THR A 352 -8.54 6.21 1.11
C THR A 352 -9.81 5.41 1.37
N ALA A 353 -9.86 4.14 1.00
CA ALA A 353 -10.95 3.25 1.38
C ALA A 353 -10.86 2.80 2.85
N ASN A 354 -9.73 3.01 3.51
CA ASN A 354 -9.46 2.61 4.89
C ASN A 354 -9.66 1.10 5.07
N SER A 355 -9.06 0.29 4.20
CA SER A 355 -9.29 -1.16 4.10
C SER A 355 -8.00 -1.94 3.86
N ILE A 356 -8.07 -3.22 4.19
CA ILE A 356 -7.15 -4.26 3.70
C ILE A 356 -7.95 -5.13 2.73
N ALA A 357 -7.41 -5.33 1.54
CA ALA A 357 -8.07 -6.05 0.46
C ALA A 357 -7.31 -7.32 0.06
N ILE A 358 -8.07 -8.31 -0.41
CA ILE A 358 -7.55 -9.58 -0.94
C ILE A 358 -8.17 -9.81 -2.32
N LEU A 359 -7.34 -9.77 -3.35
CA LEU A 359 -7.71 -10.15 -4.70
C LEU A 359 -7.25 -11.58 -4.97
N ASP A 360 -8.17 -12.46 -5.33
CA ASP A 360 -7.87 -13.81 -5.79
C ASP A 360 -7.93 -13.87 -7.33
N PRO A 361 -6.80 -13.93 -8.02
CA PRO A 361 -6.78 -13.96 -9.47
C PRO A 361 -7.43 -15.21 -10.08
N LYS A 362 -7.45 -16.33 -9.34
CA LYS A 362 -7.97 -17.61 -9.85
C LYS A 362 -9.50 -17.65 -9.86
N SER A 363 -10.12 -17.15 -8.79
CA SER A 363 -11.56 -17.04 -8.68
C SER A 363 -12.11 -15.73 -9.22
N GLU A 364 -11.23 -14.79 -9.56
CA GLU A 364 -11.55 -13.41 -9.97
C GLU A 364 -12.46 -12.72 -8.95
N SER A 365 -12.08 -12.80 -7.67
CA SER A 365 -12.82 -12.20 -6.56
C SER A 365 -11.98 -11.19 -5.79
N LEU A 366 -12.66 -10.20 -5.24
CA LEU A 366 -12.10 -9.21 -4.34
C LEU A 366 -12.89 -9.22 -3.03
N VAL A 367 -12.16 -9.24 -1.91
CA VAL A 367 -12.72 -9.06 -0.57
C VAL A 367 -11.97 -7.91 0.09
N GLU A 368 -12.71 -6.92 0.59
CA GLU A 368 -12.16 -5.73 1.23
C GLU A 368 -12.68 -5.67 2.67
N TYR A 369 -11.77 -5.64 3.64
CA TYR A 369 -12.06 -5.58 5.08
C TYR A 369 -11.90 -4.17 5.57
N MET A 370 -12.99 -3.55 6.04
CA MET A 370 -13.01 -2.17 6.51
C MET A 370 -12.35 -2.04 7.88
N ILE A 371 -11.45 -1.07 8.02
CA ILE A 371 -10.77 -0.77 9.28
C ILE A 371 -11.66 0.15 10.11
N PRO A 372 -11.93 -0.20 11.40
CA PRO A 372 -12.91 0.53 12.20
C PRO A 372 -12.41 1.87 12.73
N SER A 373 -11.11 2.05 12.93
CA SER A 373 -10.55 3.33 13.38
C SER A 373 -10.55 4.37 12.27
N LYS A 374 -10.95 5.58 12.64
CA LYS A 374 -11.11 6.71 11.72
C LYS A 374 -10.65 8.00 12.38
N ASN A 375 -9.69 8.69 11.76
CA ASN A 375 -9.28 10.03 12.17
C ASN A 375 -9.87 11.05 11.18
N PRO A 376 -10.80 11.92 11.62
CA PRO A 376 -11.47 12.86 10.72
C PRO A 376 -10.53 13.91 10.12
N SER A 377 -9.37 14.15 10.72
CA SER A 377 -8.35 15.05 10.15
C SER A 377 -7.70 14.49 8.88
N TRP A 378 -7.88 13.21 8.59
CA TRP A 378 -7.29 12.51 7.43
C TRP A 378 -8.32 12.07 6.38
N GLY A 379 -9.58 12.41 6.57
CA GLY A 379 -10.64 12.27 5.58
C GLY A 379 -11.11 13.62 5.04
N ASP A 380 -12.05 13.58 4.11
CA ASP A 380 -12.78 14.77 3.64
C ASP A 380 -14.10 14.94 4.41
N CYS A 381 -13.98 14.93 5.73
CA CYS A 381 -15.08 14.81 6.67
C CYS A 381 -15.74 16.15 6.98
N ALA A 382 -17.06 16.15 7.05
CA ALA A 382 -17.79 17.25 7.65
C ALA A 382 -17.52 17.29 9.18
N PRO A 383 -17.59 18.46 9.81
CA PRO A 383 -17.49 18.55 11.27
C PRO A 383 -18.48 17.62 11.96
N ASP A 384 -18.01 16.93 13.01
CA ASP A 384 -18.79 15.99 13.84
C ASP A 384 -19.35 14.76 13.08
N SER A 385 -18.81 14.42 11.91
CA SER A 385 -19.17 13.20 11.19
C SER A 385 -18.33 12.00 11.65
N ASP A 386 -18.91 10.80 11.65
CA ASP A 386 -18.19 9.54 11.87
C ASP A 386 -17.50 9.12 10.56
N CYS A 387 -16.48 9.86 10.17
CA CYS A 387 -15.66 9.52 9.04
C CYS A 387 -14.18 9.82 9.33
N GLY A 388 -13.28 9.37 8.49
CA GLY A 388 -11.84 9.57 8.61
C GLY A 388 -11.06 8.33 8.22
N LEU A 389 -9.75 8.43 8.29
CA LEU A 389 -8.84 7.37 7.88
C LEU A 389 -7.84 7.06 9.00
N ALA A 390 -7.54 5.79 9.23
CA ALA A 390 -6.49 5.35 10.16
C ALA A 390 -5.08 5.53 9.57
N GLN A 391 -4.97 5.76 8.26
CA GLN A 391 -3.73 5.83 7.49
C GLN A 391 -2.92 4.55 7.62
N ILE A 392 -3.41 3.50 6.97
CA ILE A 392 -2.72 2.22 6.88
C ILE A 392 -1.63 2.34 5.83
N PHE A 393 -0.37 2.37 6.26
CA PHE A 393 0.76 2.47 5.34
C PHE A 393 1.41 1.13 5.04
N ASP A 394 1.42 0.20 5.98
CA ASP A 394 2.09 -1.09 5.78
C ASP A 394 1.33 -2.23 6.46
N PHE A 395 1.55 -3.44 5.96
CA PHE A 395 0.95 -4.65 6.49
C PHE A 395 1.93 -5.83 6.38
N ALA A 396 1.68 -6.87 7.18
CA ALA A 396 2.43 -8.11 7.18
C ALA A 396 1.51 -9.32 7.24
N ILE A 397 1.79 -10.34 6.44
CA ILE A 397 0.97 -11.54 6.33
C ILE A 397 1.58 -12.66 7.16
N HIS A 398 0.79 -13.28 8.03
CA HIS A 398 1.18 -14.49 8.76
C HIS A 398 0.02 -15.48 8.81
N ASN A 399 0.09 -16.53 8.00
CA ASN A 399 -1.02 -17.49 7.83
C ASN A 399 -2.32 -16.78 7.44
N ASP A 400 -3.39 -16.99 8.21
CA ASP A 400 -4.70 -16.37 8.01
C ASP A 400 -4.86 -15.00 8.68
N LYS A 401 -3.76 -14.37 9.08
CA LYS A 401 -3.73 -13.07 9.74
C LYS A 401 -2.99 -12.05 8.89
N ILE A 402 -3.60 -10.90 8.68
CA ILE A 402 -2.96 -9.76 8.04
C ILE A 402 -2.85 -8.67 9.09
N TRP A 403 -1.64 -8.45 9.57
CA TRP A 403 -1.31 -7.42 10.54
C TRP A 403 -1.03 -6.11 9.82
N PHE A 404 -1.46 -4.98 10.39
CA PHE A 404 -1.25 -3.66 9.80
C PHE A 404 -0.99 -2.61 10.88
N THR A 405 -0.42 -1.47 10.46
CA THR A 405 -0.19 -0.31 11.31
C THR A 405 -1.19 0.79 10.99
N GLU A 406 -1.68 1.46 12.04
CA GLU A 406 -2.51 2.66 11.94
C GLU A 406 -1.68 3.87 12.33
N TRP A 407 -1.10 4.50 11.34
CA TRP A 407 -0.07 5.52 11.53
C TRP A 407 -0.53 6.70 12.39
N VAL A 408 -1.78 7.15 12.21
CA VAL A 408 -2.31 8.30 12.97
C VAL A 408 -3.09 7.88 14.22
N GLU A 409 -3.65 6.67 14.28
CA GLU A 409 -4.45 6.22 15.41
C GLU A 409 -3.64 5.52 16.51
N ASN A 410 -2.34 5.35 16.32
CA ASN A 410 -1.41 4.76 17.29
C ASN A 410 -1.78 3.33 17.72
N ASN A 411 -2.33 2.56 16.78
CA ASN A 411 -2.68 1.16 16.96
C ASN A 411 -1.89 0.27 15.99
N ILE A 412 -1.84 -1.00 16.29
CA ILE A 412 -1.71 -2.06 15.30
C ILE A 412 -3.04 -2.80 15.22
N GLY A 413 -3.37 -3.29 14.02
CA GLY A 413 -4.58 -4.08 13.83
C GLY A 413 -4.27 -5.42 13.16
N VAL A 414 -5.25 -6.32 13.19
CA VAL A 414 -5.22 -7.60 12.48
C VAL A 414 -6.54 -7.88 11.80
N VAL A 415 -6.49 -8.24 10.54
CA VAL A 415 -7.60 -8.87 9.82
C VAL A 415 -7.49 -10.37 9.99
N ASP A 416 -8.56 -11.02 10.43
CA ASP A 416 -8.68 -12.48 10.55
C ASP A 416 -9.41 -13.06 9.35
N THR A 417 -8.68 -13.55 8.37
CA THR A 417 -9.27 -14.10 7.14
C THR A 417 -9.81 -15.53 7.30
N SER A 418 -9.60 -16.15 8.46
CA SER A 418 -10.20 -17.46 8.79
C SER A 418 -11.67 -17.39 9.17
N ILE A 419 -12.17 -16.18 9.46
CA ILE A 419 -13.58 -15.96 9.79
C ILE A 419 -14.42 -16.08 8.51
N ALA A 420 -15.49 -16.88 8.57
CA ALA A 420 -16.36 -17.09 7.43
C ALA A 420 -17.02 -15.78 6.98
N LEU A 421 -17.03 -15.56 5.67
CA LEU A 421 -17.68 -14.39 5.08
C LEU A 421 -19.21 -14.46 5.26
N PRO A 422 -19.89 -13.31 5.47
CA PRO A 422 -21.31 -13.27 5.80
C PRO A 422 -22.22 -13.55 4.59
N PHE A 423 -21.71 -13.47 3.39
CA PHE A 423 -22.40 -13.80 2.13
C PHE A 423 -21.40 -14.19 1.05
N GLY A 424 -21.91 -14.84 0.00
CA GLY A 424 -21.16 -15.14 -1.21
C GLY A 424 -21.72 -14.38 -2.42
N ILE A 425 -20.87 -14.16 -3.42
CA ILE A 425 -21.24 -13.58 -4.72
C ILE A 425 -20.96 -14.59 -5.82
N GLU A 426 -21.94 -14.80 -6.70
CA GLU A 426 -21.80 -15.64 -7.89
C GLU A 426 -22.39 -14.92 -9.11
N LEU A 427 -21.60 -14.82 -10.18
CA LEU A 427 -22.02 -14.25 -11.45
C LEU A 427 -22.70 -15.32 -12.30
N ASP A 428 -23.86 -15.03 -12.89
CA ASP A 428 -24.53 -15.93 -13.84
C ASP A 428 -23.70 -16.15 -15.11
N SER A 429 -22.94 -15.13 -15.51
CA SER A 429 -21.93 -15.17 -16.56
C SER A 429 -20.73 -14.33 -16.18
N LYS A 430 -19.52 -14.83 -16.45
CA LYS A 430 -18.29 -14.05 -16.27
C LYS A 430 -17.95 -13.16 -17.46
N ASP A 431 -18.60 -13.38 -18.60
CA ASP A 431 -18.30 -12.69 -19.86
C ASP A 431 -19.58 -12.13 -20.48
N VAL A 432 -19.49 -10.86 -20.92
CA VAL A 432 -20.52 -10.21 -21.73
C VAL A 432 -19.85 -9.53 -22.93
N SER A 433 -20.44 -9.69 -24.12
CA SER A 433 -19.94 -9.05 -25.35
C SER A 433 -20.93 -8.01 -25.84
N LEU A 434 -20.42 -6.81 -26.16
CA LEU A 434 -21.20 -5.66 -26.65
C LEU A 434 -20.56 -5.14 -27.94
N VAL A 435 -21.36 -4.51 -28.78
CA VAL A 435 -20.86 -3.58 -29.81
C VAL A 435 -21.06 -2.14 -29.32
N PRO A 436 -20.32 -1.16 -29.85
CA PRO A 436 -20.54 0.24 -29.51
C PRO A 436 -22.01 0.66 -29.64
N GLY A 437 -22.54 1.36 -28.66
CA GLY A 437 -23.96 1.76 -28.55
C GLY A 437 -24.92 0.69 -28.01
N GLU A 438 -24.44 -0.52 -27.71
CA GLU A 438 -25.28 -1.62 -27.22
C GLU A 438 -25.36 -1.63 -25.69
N SER A 439 -26.52 -2.06 -25.16
CA SER A 439 -26.73 -2.37 -23.74
C SER A 439 -27.11 -3.83 -23.56
N LYS A 440 -26.57 -4.47 -22.51
CA LYS A 440 -26.93 -5.83 -22.10
C LYS A 440 -27.09 -5.95 -20.60
N ASN A 441 -27.95 -6.84 -20.18
CA ASN A 441 -28.12 -7.18 -18.77
C ASN A 441 -27.20 -8.35 -18.40
N LEU A 442 -26.64 -8.24 -17.22
CA LEU A 442 -25.90 -9.28 -16.52
C LEU A 442 -26.50 -9.45 -15.13
N SER A 443 -26.62 -10.67 -14.65
CA SER A 443 -27.10 -10.93 -13.30
C SER A 443 -26.04 -11.55 -12.43
N PHE A 444 -26.13 -11.28 -11.14
CA PHE A 444 -25.34 -11.97 -10.12
C PHE A 444 -26.20 -12.27 -8.89
N THR A 445 -25.84 -13.31 -8.16
CA THR A 445 -26.57 -13.76 -6.99
C THR A 445 -25.78 -13.47 -5.73
N ILE A 446 -26.44 -12.87 -4.73
CA ILE A 446 -25.95 -12.70 -3.37
C ILE A 446 -26.55 -13.82 -2.53
N SER A 447 -25.70 -14.61 -1.86
CA SER A 447 -26.09 -15.74 -1.01
C SER A 447 -25.76 -15.46 0.44
N PRO A 448 -26.69 -14.86 1.23
CA PRO A 448 -26.45 -14.49 2.62
C PRO A 448 -26.38 -15.73 3.53
N GLN A 449 -25.41 -15.75 4.46
CA GLN A 449 -25.25 -16.78 5.48
C GLN A 449 -25.87 -16.38 6.84
N GLN A 450 -26.17 -15.10 6.99
CA GLN A 450 -26.77 -14.49 8.18
C GLN A 450 -27.69 -13.34 7.76
N ASP A 451 -28.46 -12.78 8.72
CA ASP A 451 -29.24 -11.57 8.46
C ASP A 451 -28.30 -10.42 8.10
N LEU A 452 -28.57 -9.74 7.00
CA LEU A 452 -27.79 -8.59 6.54
C LEU A 452 -28.69 -7.36 6.42
N SER A 453 -28.34 -6.30 7.13
CA SER A 453 -28.95 -4.97 6.99
C SER A 453 -27.98 -4.04 6.24
N ASP A 454 -28.54 -2.99 5.63
CA ASP A 454 -27.78 -1.95 4.96
C ASP A 454 -26.79 -2.45 3.89
N VAL A 455 -27.23 -3.49 3.15
CA VAL A 455 -26.47 -4.00 2.00
C VAL A 455 -26.56 -3.01 0.85
N SER A 456 -25.43 -2.64 0.26
CA SER A 456 -25.37 -1.83 -0.96
C SER A 456 -24.61 -2.57 -2.06
N LEU A 457 -24.95 -2.29 -3.33
CA LEU A 457 -24.28 -2.91 -4.47
C LEU A 457 -22.93 -2.23 -4.75
N ILE A 458 -21.98 -3.02 -5.25
CA ILE A 458 -20.73 -2.56 -5.86
C ILE A 458 -20.86 -2.75 -7.36
N LEU A 459 -20.71 -1.65 -8.10
CA LEU A 459 -20.80 -1.59 -9.56
C LEU A 459 -19.62 -0.74 -10.08
N SER A 460 -18.38 -1.16 -9.78
CA SER A 460 -17.21 -0.36 -10.10
C SER A 460 -16.72 -0.60 -11.53
N ASN A 461 -16.44 0.49 -12.23
CA ASN A 461 -16.01 0.51 -13.61
C ASN A 461 -15.07 1.71 -13.86
N PRO A 462 -13.81 1.50 -14.30
CA PRO A 462 -12.86 2.57 -14.53
C PRO A 462 -12.92 3.19 -15.93
N TYR A 463 -13.79 2.68 -16.82
CA TYR A 463 -13.79 3.04 -18.25
C TYR A 463 -14.92 4.01 -18.56
N ASN A 464 -14.59 5.23 -19.02
CA ASN A 464 -15.55 6.30 -19.33
C ASN A 464 -16.55 5.96 -20.44
N PHE A 465 -16.26 4.97 -21.28
CA PHE A 465 -17.10 4.50 -22.37
C PHE A 465 -17.98 3.31 -21.99
N LEU A 466 -17.92 2.87 -20.74
CA LEU A 466 -18.83 1.87 -20.17
C LEU A 466 -19.65 2.52 -19.05
N ASP A 467 -20.93 2.22 -19.01
CA ASP A 467 -21.83 2.55 -17.90
C ASP A 467 -22.38 1.27 -17.29
N VAL A 468 -22.37 1.17 -15.97
CA VAL A 468 -22.85 -0.01 -15.23
C VAL A 468 -23.87 0.46 -14.19
N THR A 469 -25.14 0.13 -14.41
CA THR A 469 -26.26 0.62 -13.58
C THR A 469 -27.14 -0.51 -13.08
N SER A 470 -27.84 -0.27 -11.98
CA SER A 470 -28.87 -1.15 -11.44
C SER A 470 -30.09 -0.37 -11.01
N ASN A 471 -31.25 -1.00 -11.04
CA ASN A 471 -32.50 -0.46 -10.53
C ASN A 471 -32.74 -0.77 -9.04
N VAL A 472 -31.79 -1.39 -8.37
CA VAL A 472 -31.87 -1.71 -6.93
C VAL A 472 -31.70 -0.44 -6.12
N SER A 473 -32.41 -0.33 -5.00
CA SER A 473 -32.27 0.79 -4.06
C SER A 473 -30.85 0.86 -3.48
N ASP A 474 -30.45 2.06 -3.05
CA ASP A 474 -29.10 2.33 -2.50
C ASP A 474 -28.76 1.45 -1.30
N SER A 475 -29.76 0.98 -0.54
CA SER A 475 -29.61 0.05 0.56
C SER A 475 -30.81 -0.89 0.65
N PHE A 476 -30.56 -2.16 1.01
CA PHE A 476 -31.59 -3.20 1.15
C PHE A 476 -31.18 -4.22 2.24
N GLN A 477 -32.10 -5.12 2.56
CA GLN A 477 -31.90 -6.19 3.55
C GLN A 477 -31.93 -7.56 2.87
N LEU A 478 -31.21 -8.52 3.43
CA LEU A 478 -31.19 -9.91 2.95
C LEU A 478 -31.36 -10.87 4.12
N ASP A 479 -32.25 -11.84 3.95
CA ASP A 479 -32.55 -12.90 4.92
C ASP A 479 -31.58 -14.08 4.76
N PRO A 480 -31.14 -14.75 5.84
CA PRO A 480 -30.19 -15.85 5.77
C PRO A 480 -30.73 -17.01 4.97
N GLY A 481 -29.89 -17.58 4.11
CA GLY A 481 -30.22 -18.73 3.26
C GLY A 481 -31.19 -18.44 2.13
N VAL A 482 -31.56 -17.18 1.87
CA VAL A 482 -32.40 -16.76 0.76
C VAL A 482 -31.55 -16.05 -0.29
N PRO A 483 -31.10 -16.76 -1.35
CA PRO A 483 -30.32 -16.12 -2.41
C PRO A 483 -31.14 -15.05 -3.13
N SER A 484 -30.51 -13.90 -3.42
CA SER A 484 -31.14 -12.78 -4.09
C SER A 484 -30.40 -12.47 -5.39
N SER A 485 -31.11 -12.49 -6.52
CA SER A 485 -30.54 -12.16 -7.83
C SER A 485 -30.61 -10.64 -8.07
N MET A 486 -29.49 -10.06 -8.46
CA MET A 486 -29.33 -8.66 -8.81
C MET A 486 -29.10 -8.54 -10.31
N GLU A 487 -29.88 -7.69 -10.98
CA GLU A 487 -29.71 -7.40 -12.39
C GLU A 487 -29.00 -6.06 -12.55
N VAL A 488 -27.99 -6.04 -13.40
CA VAL A 488 -27.24 -4.84 -13.79
C VAL A 488 -27.28 -4.67 -15.30
N THR A 489 -27.39 -3.43 -15.75
CA THR A 489 -27.32 -3.08 -17.16
C THR A 489 -25.94 -2.52 -17.46
N ILE A 490 -25.26 -3.10 -18.45
CA ILE A 490 -23.96 -2.66 -18.95
C ILE A 490 -24.20 -2.03 -20.30
N THR A 491 -23.82 -0.75 -20.45
CA THR A 491 -23.99 0.02 -21.69
C THR A 491 -22.63 0.46 -22.22
N ALA A 492 -22.34 0.15 -23.47
CA ALA A 492 -21.20 0.67 -24.18
C ALA A 492 -21.59 1.94 -24.93
N SER A 493 -20.82 3.02 -24.83
CA SER A 493 -21.04 4.24 -25.61
C SER A 493 -20.78 4.01 -27.12
N ASP A 494 -21.23 4.93 -27.97
CA ASP A 494 -21.02 4.84 -29.42
C ASP A 494 -19.54 4.89 -29.82
N ASP A 495 -18.69 5.47 -28.97
CA ASP A 495 -17.24 5.60 -29.13
C ASP A 495 -16.44 4.58 -28.30
N ALA A 496 -17.11 3.52 -27.82
CA ALA A 496 -16.46 2.47 -27.02
C ALA A 496 -15.34 1.79 -27.82
N ILE A 497 -14.20 1.63 -27.16
CA ILE A 497 -12.98 1.10 -27.79
C ILE A 497 -13.05 -0.43 -27.80
N PRO A 498 -12.82 -1.11 -28.94
CA PRO A 498 -12.75 -2.57 -28.98
C PRO A 498 -11.65 -3.11 -28.08
N GLY A 499 -11.99 -4.12 -27.24
CA GLY A 499 -11.06 -4.69 -26.27
C GLY A 499 -11.76 -5.55 -25.21
N LYS A 500 -10.98 -6.02 -24.23
CA LYS A 500 -11.49 -6.73 -23.05
C LYS A 500 -11.26 -5.89 -21.81
N TYR A 501 -12.29 -5.73 -21.01
CA TYR A 501 -12.33 -4.82 -19.88
C TYR A 501 -12.88 -5.54 -18.64
N LYS A 502 -12.27 -5.33 -17.48
CA LYS A 502 -12.77 -5.86 -16.22
C LYS A 502 -13.62 -4.82 -15.51
N ILE A 503 -14.80 -5.24 -15.09
CA ILE A 503 -15.67 -4.49 -14.18
C ILE A 503 -15.85 -5.29 -12.89
N LEU A 504 -16.17 -4.63 -11.79
CA LEU A 504 -16.33 -5.24 -10.48
C LEU A 504 -17.81 -5.19 -10.06
N LEU A 505 -18.38 -6.35 -9.76
CA LEU A 505 -19.78 -6.49 -9.35
C LEU A 505 -19.86 -7.22 -8.01
N GLY A 506 -20.61 -6.70 -7.08
CA GLY A 506 -20.73 -7.32 -5.77
C GLY A 506 -21.63 -6.56 -4.81
N ALA A 507 -21.40 -6.78 -3.54
CA ALA A 507 -22.13 -6.13 -2.46
C ALA A 507 -21.21 -5.81 -1.29
N GLN A 508 -21.62 -4.85 -0.48
CA GLN A 508 -20.92 -4.45 0.73
C GLN A 508 -21.88 -4.24 1.90
N ILE A 509 -21.39 -4.55 3.07
CA ILE A 509 -21.96 -4.16 4.36
C ILE A 509 -20.97 -3.25 5.10
N GLU A 510 -21.21 -2.92 6.36
CA GLU A 510 -20.35 -2.03 7.12
C GLU A 510 -18.90 -2.53 7.21
N ASP A 511 -18.70 -3.83 7.54
CA ASP A 511 -17.40 -4.41 7.87
C ASP A 511 -16.65 -5.02 6.68
N VAL A 512 -17.33 -5.39 5.61
CA VAL A 512 -16.74 -6.13 4.50
C VAL A 512 -17.45 -5.90 3.17
N SER A 513 -16.65 -5.87 2.11
CA SER A 513 -17.11 -5.89 0.70
C SER A 513 -16.69 -7.19 0.05
N ILE A 514 -17.57 -7.79 -0.75
CA ILE A 514 -17.30 -9.03 -1.50
C ILE A 514 -17.78 -8.84 -2.94
N SER A 515 -16.86 -9.05 -3.87
CA SER A 515 -17.10 -8.77 -5.28
C SER A 515 -16.48 -9.82 -6.20
N LYS A 516 -16.94 -9.84 -7.44
CA LYS A 516 -16.41 -10.65 -8.54
C LYS A 516 -16.14 -9.79 -9.76
N PHE A 517 -15.09 -10.12 -10.50
CA PHE A 517 -14.80 -9.49 -11.78
C PHE A 517 -15.59 -10.14 -12.91
N ALA A 518 -16.23 -9.31 -13.72
CA ALA A 518 -16.78 -9.70 -15.00
C ALA A 518 -15.95 -9.11 -16.14
N THR A 519 -15.83 -9.84 -17.25
CA THR A 519 -15.15 -9.39 -18.46
C THR A 519 -16.17 -8.84 -19.46
N VAL A 520 -16.03 -7.57 -19.81
CA VAL A 520 -16.80 -6.94 -20.89
C VAL A 520 -15.91 -6.92 -22.14
N THR A 521 -16.38 -7.57 -23.20
CA THR A 521 -15.71 -7.57 -24.51
C THR A 521 -16.42 -6.62 -25.46
N ILE A 522 -15.78 -5.52 -25.83
CA ILE A 522 -16.27 -4.64 -26.89
C ILE A 522 -15.79 -5.16 -28.23
N LEU A 523 -16.73 -5.55 -29.06
CA LEU A 523 -16.48 -6.04 -30.41
C LEU A 523 -16.26 -4.85 -31.36
N PRO A 524 -15.48 -5.05 -32.48
CA PRO A 524 -15.26 -4.01 -33.48
C PRO A 524 -16.54 -3.53 -34.15
#